data_32eaecece720ef4dd6c625cc2ae12452
#
_entry.id   32eaecece720ef4dd6c625cc2ae12452
#
_cell.length_a   1.000
_cell.length_b   1.000
_cell.length_c   1.000
_cell.angle_alpha   90.00
_cell.angle_beta   90.00
_cell.angle_gamma   90.00
#
_symmetry.space_group_name_H-M   'P 1'
#
loop_
_entity.id
_entity.type
_entity.pdbx_description
1 polymer ?
#
loop_
_entity_poly.entity_id
_entity_poly.type
_entity_poly.pdbx_seq_one_letter_code
_entity_poly.pdbx_strand_id
1 'polypeptide(L)'
;MVDTDSRKGKRTGVSRRSFVKAAGASGVAVGLAGCISTGGGDGDDGDNGGGDGDTDTPINTEEPTEDITVKWAADTRVAENDDAIFEALRNAGLPENITVEIVAGSQVTDNRQAQYQQWLSGGRQEPTLLMMDSGWTIPFIERNQLQNLSKSLPSEMTSAIEDEYFEASVSTAKGSDGDLYGQPLFPDFPTMQYRKDLLRNAGYTDEDFDTWATESMSWEDFSRITKEAMEANSDVRYGYTFQANVYEGLSCCDFNEFMTSYGGAYFGGRDNLFGPVGDRPVTVDEEPVLNAIRMVRTLIHGEGDEHSLEGITGKIAPEAVLQWTEEPSRKPFTGGDAIMHRNWPYSIVINGAEPTAENDQTGFGEDLGVMPIPYGVTPDEAKYEGTGGPVAALGGWHMTMNPNATSKKKQAAVQVFKAMQNEQFQLDMLEIIGWIPPRPSLLESDRAKQVPVIGRYLDALKVAGNNAIPRPVTVLWPQQSGKISQEVNNAMAREKTPEKAMSDLKSQLEQIEQSAA
;
A
#
# COMPACT_ATOMS: atom_id res chain seq x y z
N MET A 1 14.96 -64.55 -21.61
CA MET A 1 14.44 -64.31 -22.98
C MET A 1 13.35 -63.26 -22.87
N VAL A 2 13.56 -62.26 -23.58
CA VAL A 2 12.82 -61.08 -23.99
C VAL A 2 13.33 -59.77 -23.41
N ASP A 3 13.96 -59.04 -24.33
CA ASP A 3 14.50 -57.67 -24.25
C ASP A 3 13.50 -56.62 -23.86
N THR A 4 13.96 -55.64 -23.10
CA THR A 4 13.31 -54.33 -22.98
C THR A 4 14.30 -53.22 -23.33
N ASP A 5 14.04 -52.63 -24.46
CA ASP A 5 14.79 -51.52 -25.05
C ASP A 5 14.49 -50.20 -24.31
N SER A 6 15.51 -49.54 -23.76
CA SER A 6 15.45 -48.28 -23.04
C SER A 6 15.84 -47.12 -23.94
N ARG A 7 14.90 -46.27 -24.35
CA ARG A 7 15.20 -45.01 -25.06
C ARG A 7 15.47 -43.89 -24.06
N LYS A 8 16.74 -43.49 -23.97
CA LYS A 8 17.20 -42.29 -23.28
C LYS A 8 16.90 -41.05 -24.15
N GLY A 9 16.06 -40.16 -23.67
CA GLY A 9 15.89 -38.81 -24.21
C GLY A 9 16.99 -37.87 -23.70
N LYS A 10 17.79 -37.30 -24.60
CA LYS A 10 18.83 -36.30 -24.33
C LYS A 10 18.17 -34.93 -24.01
N ARG A 11 18.38 -34.44 -22.79
CA ARG A 11 18.14 -33.01 -22.45
C ARG A 11 19.39 -32.21 -22.84
N THR A 12 19.27 -31.29 -23.80
CA THR A 12 20.29 -30.30 -24.16
C THR A 12 20.17 -29.12 -23.19
N GLY A 13 21.13 -29.01 -22.28
CA GLY A 13 21.27 -27.83 -21.41
C GLY A 13 21.92 -26.69 -22.18
N VAL A 14 21.29 -25.52 -22.19
CA VAL A 14 21.85 -24.27 -22.72
C VAL A 14 22.77 -23.68 -21.66
N SER A 15 24.05 -23.53 -22.01
CA SER A 15 25.12 -23.00 -21.18
C SER A 15 25.03 -21.48 -21.01
N ARG A 16 25.22 -21.00 -19.77
CA ARG A 16 25.19 -19.56 -19.34
C ARG A 16 26.34 -18.69 -19.90
N ARG A 17 27.12 -19.16 -20.90
CA ARG A 17 28.28 -18.43 -21.45
C ARG A 17 28.05 -17.71 -22.78
N SER A 18 26.87 -17.68 -23.34
CA SER A 18 26.58 -17.08 -24.65
C SER A 18 25.95 -15.68 -24.61
N PHE A 19 25.81 -15.04 -23.45
CA PHE A 19 25.09 -13.76 -23.32
C PHE A 19 26.01 -12.52 -23.12
N VAL A 20 27.33 -12.65 -23.23
CA VAL A 20 28.27 -11.54 -23.00
C VAL A 20 29.13 -11.27 -24.24
N LYS A 21 28.53 -11.18 -25.43
CA LYS A 21 29.23 -10.65 -26.63
C LYS A 21 28.25 -10.02 -27.63
N ALA A 22 27.55 -8.98 -27.24
CA ALA A 22 26.87 -8.06 -28.15
C ALA A 22 26.58 -6.71 -27.49
N ALA A 23 27.60 -6.04 -26.96
CA ALA A 23 27.53 -4.63 -26.59
C ALA A 23 28.92 -4.03 -26.84
N GLY A 24 29.12 -3.50 -28.02
CA GLY A 24 30.32 -2.78 -28.36
C GLY A 24 30.27 -2.23 -29.78
N ALA A 25 30.23 -0.92 -29.86
CA ALA A 25 30.48 -0.06 -31.03
C ALA A 25 29.24 0.38 -31.83
N SER A 26 28.82 1.63 -31.60
CA SER A 26 28.76 2.64 -32.66
C SER A 26 28.46 4.01 -32.02
N GLY A 27 29.39 4.93 -32.18
CA GLY A 27 29.33 6.30 -31.68
C GLY A 27 28.64 7.26 -32.65
N VAL A 28 28.20 8.34 -32.05
CA VAL A 28 28.10 9.73 -32.50
C VAL A 28 27.87 10.04 -33.99
N ALA A 29 26.74 10.71 -34.28
CA ALA A 29 26.71 11.84 -35.23
C ALA A 29 25.54 12.77 -34.92
N VAL A 30 25.86 14.00 -34.54
CA VAL A 30 25.00 15.16 -34.49
C VAL A 30 24.71 15.61 -35.92
N GLY A 31 23.43 15.90 -36.23
CA GLY A 31 23.02 16.47 -37.51
C GLY A 31 21.72 17.28 -37.37
N LEU A 32 21.88 18.57 -37.12
CA LEU A 32 20.85 19.59 -37.31
C LEU A 32 20.61 19.78 -38.83
N ALA A 33 19.39 19.65 -39.29
CA ALA A 33 18.91 20.33 -40.49
C ALA A 33 17.40 20.49 -40.49
N GLY A 34 16.94 21.71 -40.35
CA GLY A 34 15.56 22.09 -40.61
C GLY A 34 15.25 22.10 -42.10
N CYS A 35 14.04 21.84 -42.48
CA CYS A 35 13.44 22.29 -43.75
C CYS A 35 11.96 22.59 -43.55
N ILE A 36 11.63 23.83 -43.76
CA ILE A 36 10.27 24.35 -43.99
C ILE A 36 9.83 23.90 -45.40
N SER A 37 8.63 23.37 -45.53
CA SER A 37 7.95 23.26 -46.80
C SER A 37 6.45 23.55 -46.62
N THR A 38 6.00 24.65 -47.18
CA THR A 38 4.61 25.05 -47.39
C THR A 38 4.03 24.31 -48.60
N GLY A 39 2.79 23.81 -48.52
CA GLY A 39 2.04 23.33 -49.66
C GLY A 39 0.68 22.77 -49.25
N GLY A 40 -0.39 23.49 -49.57
CA GLY A 40 -1.77 23.14 -49.22
C GLY A 40 -2.37 22.03 -50.11
N GLY A 41 -3.49 21.48 -49.67
CA GLY A 41 -4.35 20.54 -50.40
C GLY A 41 -5.40 19.90 -49.51
N ASP A 42 -6.63 20.12 -49.87
CA ASP A 42 -7.91 19.79 -49.24
C ASP A 42 -8.12 18.37 -48.71
N GLY A 43 -8.82 18.29 -47.60
CA GLY A 43 -9.96 17.39 -47.37
C GLY A 43 -9.67 15.96 -46.96
N ASP A 44 -9.72 15.68 -45.66
CA ASP A 44 -10.44 14.50 -45.14
C ASP A 44 -10.63 14.69 -43.62
N ASP A 45 -11.87 14.54 -43.14
CA ASP A 45 -12.22 14.61 -41.71
C ASP A 45 -11.69 13.35 -40.99
N GLY A 46 -10.42 13.39 -40.65
CA GLY A 46 -9.77 12.46 -39.70
C GLY A 46 -9.61 13.19 -38.39
N ASP A 47 -10.35 12.79 -37.35
CA ASP A 47 -10.19 13.19 -35.95
C ASP A 47 -8.74 12.91 -35.50
N ASN A 48 -7.87 13.86 -35.78
CA ASN A 48 -6.46 13.83 -35.36
C ASN A 48 -6.33 14.66 -34.07
N GLY A 49 -7.03 14.21 -33.01
CA GLY A 49 -6.85 14.69 -31.65
C GLY A 49 -5.46 14.35 -31.15
N GLY A 50 -4.47 15.15 -31.56
CA GLY A 50 -3.18 15.20 -30.91
C GLY A 50 -3.42 15.62 -29.47
N GLY A 51 -3.21 14.70 -28.52
CA GLY A 51 -3.39 14.97 -27.12
C GLY A 51 -2.34 15.97 -26.61
N ASP A 52 -2.68 17.24 -26.60
CA ASP A 52 -2.24 18.10 -25.53
C ASP A 52 -2.96 17.59 -24.30
N GLY A 53 -2.21 17.04 -23.32
CA GLY A 53 -2.75 16.51 -22.07
C GLY A 53 -3.37 17.60 -21.20
N ASP A 54 -4.49 18.18 -21.68
CA ASP A 54 -5.28 19.13 -20.95
C ASP A 54 -5.99 18.41 -19.79
N THR A 55 -5.48 18.61 -18.60
CA THR A 55 -5.99 18.00 -17.35
C THR A 55 -7.33 18.55 -16.92
N ASP A 56 -7.76 19.70 -17.45
CA ASP A 56 -8.88 20.50 -16.96
C ASP A 56 -10.12 20.45 -17.88
N THR A 57 -10.02 19.77 -19.03
CA THR A 57 -11.14 19.73 -19.97
C THR A 57 -12.31 18.88 -19.43
N PRO A 58 -13.56 19.42 -19.42
CA PRO A 58 -14.75 18.64 -19.08
C PRO A 58 -14.89 17.39 -19.96
N ILE A 59 -15.21 16.27 -19.35
CA ILE A 59 -15.40 15.00 -20.02
C ILE A 59 -16.91 14.79 -20.28
N ASN A 60 -17.27 14.27 -21.47
CA ASN A 60 -18.64 13.82 -21.70
C ASN A 60 -18.97 12.66 -20.76
N THR A 61 -20.01 12.83 -19.95
CA THR A 61 -20.41 11.86 -18.90
C THR A 61 -21.62 11.03 -19.28
N GLU A 62 -22.12 11.19 -20.52
CA GLU A 62 -23.15 10.32 -21.09
C GLU A 62 -22.59 8.92 -21.33
N GLU A 63 -23.47 7.94 -21.33
CA GLU A 63 -23.11 6.57 -21.68
C GLU A 63 -22.65 6.49 -23.16
N PRO A 64 -21.49 5.87 -23.46
CA PRO A 64 -21.07 5.70 -24.83
C PRO A 64 -22.04 4.74 -25.59
N THR A 65 -22.21 4.98 -26.88
CA THR A 65 -23.12 4.17 -27.71
C THR A 65 -22.40 3.04 -28.46
N GLU A 66 -21.09 2.98 -28.41
CA GLU A 66 -20.23 1.99 -29.04
C GLU A 66 -19.53 1.10 -28.03
N ASP A 67 -19.08 -0.07 -28.44
CA ASP A 67 -18.28 -0.96 -27.60
C ASP A 67 -16.91 -0.35 -27.33
N ILE A 68 -16.56 -0.15 -26.03
CA ILE A 68 -15.30 0.46 -25.62
C ILE A 68 -14.62 -0.42 -24.57
N THR A 69 -13.35 -0.72 -24.79
CA THR A 69 -12.49 -1.33 -23.76
C THR A 69 -11.68 -0.25 -23.03
N VAL A 70 -11.80 -0.18 -21.73
CA VAL A 70 -11.01 0.66 -20.83
C VAL A 70 -9.93 -0.19 -20.19
N LYS A 71 -8.67 0.19 -20.31
CA LYS A 71 -7.56 -0.48 -19.61
C LYS A 71 -7.32 0.15 -18.25
N TRP A 72 -7.32 -0.69 -17.24
CA TRP A 72 -7.04 -0.32 -15.85
C TRP A 72 -5.72 -0.97 -15.39
N ALA A 73 -4.69 -0.17 -15.16
CA ALA A 73 -3.45 -0.64 -14.56
C ALA A 73 -3.64 -0.79 -13.05
N ALA A 74 -3.44 -1.99 -12.56
CA ALA A 74 -3.62 -2.36 -11.16
C ALA A 74 -2.55 -3.37 -10.71
N ASP A 75 -2.57 -3.79 -9.46
CA ASP A 75 -1.67 -4.82 -8.95
C ASP A 75 -2.10 -6.24 -9.38
N THR A 76 -1.25 -7.21 -9.06
CA THR A 76 -1.47 -8.61 -9.45
C THR A 76 -2.72 -9.20 -8.79
N ARG A 77 -3.08 -8.78 -7.56
CA ARG A 77 -4.27 -9.29 -6.86
C ARG A 77 -5.57 -8.89 -7.54
N VAL A 78 -5.61 -7.67 -8.09
CA VAL A 78 -6.75 -7.23 -8.92
C VAL A 78 -6.85 -8.10 -10.18
N ALA A 79 -5.71 -8.40 -10.82
CA ALA A 79 -5.68 -9.25 -12.01
C ALA A 79 -6.03 -10.73 -11.73
N GLU A 80 -5.72 -11.23 -10.53
CA GLU A 80 -6.07 -12.59 -10.09
C GLU A 80 -7.56 -12.76 -9.79
N ASN A 81 -8.28 -11.63 -9.61
CA ASN A 81 -9.72 -11.60 -9.31
C ASN A 81 -10.52 -10.84 -10.37
N ASP A 82 -10.01 -10.69 -11.58
CA ASP A 82 -10.56 -9.83 -12.63
C ASP A 82 -12.01 -10.17 -13.02
N ASP A 83 -12.35 -11.45 -13.15
CA ASP A 83 -13.70 -11.91 -13.45
C ASP A 83 -14.71 -11.48 -12.37
N ALA A 84 -14.39 -11.67 -11.08
CA ALA A 84 -15.25 -11.30 -9.96
C ALA A 84 -15.42 -9.78 -9.85
N ILE A 85 -14.33 -9.02 -10.05
CA ILE A 85 -14.35 -7.55 -10.03
C ILE A 85 -15.16 -7.02 -11.21
N PHE A 86 -15.04 -7.62 -12.38
CA PHE A 86 -15.82 -7.23 -13.54
C PHE A 86 -17.31 -7.50 -13.33
N GLU A 87 -17.68 -8.63 -12.73
CA GLU A 87 -19.05 -8.93 -12.33
C GLU A 87 -19.58 -7.92 -11.32
N ALA A 88 -18.78 -7.55 -10.29
CA ALA A 88 -19.13 -6.53 -9.32
C ALA A 88 -19.36 -5.16 -9.97
N LEU A 89 -18.54 -4.75 -10.94
CA LEU A 89 -18.76 -3.53 -11.73
C LEU A 89 -20.07 -3.60 -12.52
N ARG A 90 -20.40 -4.74 -13.15
CA ARG A 90 -21.67 -4.94 -13.84
C ARG A 90 -22.87 -4.82 -12.90
N ASN A 91 -22.81 -5.46 -11.75
CA ASN A 91 -23.85 -5.40 -10.71
C ASN A 91 -24.02 -3.99 -10.16
N ALA A 92 -22.97 -3.17 -10.18
CA ALA A 92 -22.97 -1.77 -9.79
C ALA A 92 -23.42 -0.80 -10.90
N GLY A 93 -23.81 -1.31 -12.06
CA GLY A 93 -24.38 -0.52 -13.16
C GLY A 93 -23.39 -0.13 -14.26
N LEU A 94 -22.24 -0.77 -14.39
CA LEU A 94 -21.38 -0.54 -15.55
C LEU A 94 -22.08 -0.98 -16.84
N PRO A 95 -22.22 -0.09 -17.86
CA PRO A 95 -22.90 -0.40 -19.13
C PRO A 95 -22.30 -1.62 -19.86
N GLU A 96 -23.16 -2.42 -20.51
CA GLU A 96 -22.76 -3.67 -21.16
C GLU A 96 -21.74 -3.49 -22.30
N ASN A 97 -21.77 -2.34 -22.97
CA ASN A 97 -20.84 -1.97 -24.05
C ASN A 97 -19.47 -1.48 -23.57
N ILE A 98 -19.25 -1.44 -22.25
CA ILE A 98 -17.93 -1.09 -21.69
C ILE A 98 -17.27 -2.34 -21.11
N THR A 99 -16.08 -2.67 -21.58
CA THR A 99 -15.23 -3.73 -21.03
C THR A 99 -14.06 -3.11 -20.25
N VAL A 100 -13.76 -3.64 -19.07
CA VAL A 100 -12.56 -3.26 -18.29
C VAL A 100 -11.52 -4.37 -18.44
N GLU A 101 -10.35 -4.03 -18.99
CA GLU A 101 -9.20 -4.93 -19.12
C GLU A 101 -8.15 -4.56 -18.06
N ILE A 102 -7.80 -5.52 -17.21
CA ILE A 102 -6.78 -5.28 -16.17
C ILE A 102 -5.38 -5.43 -16.78
N VAL A 103 -4.56 -4.39 -16.60
CA VAL A 103 -3.13 -4.41 -16.92
C VAL A 103 -2.38 -4.67 -15.62
N ALA A 104 -2.00 -5.92 -15.40
CA ALA A 104 -1.33 -6.35 -14.18
C ALA A 104 0.04 -5.68 -14.02
N GLY A 105 0.27 -5.03 -12.89
CA GLY A 105 1.54 -4.45 -12.47
C GLY A 105 2.22 -5.26 -11.37
N SER A 106 3.42 -4.82 -10.97
CA SER A 106 4.16 -5.41 -9.84
C SER A 106 3.38 -5.28 -8.52
N GLN A 107 3.49 -6.26 -7.63
CA GLN A 107 3.03 -6.13 -6.24
C GLN A 107 3.87 -5.12 -5.46
N VAL A 108 5.13 -4.96 -5.83
CA VAL A 108 6.03 -3.96 -5.23
C VAL A 108 5.65 -2.56 -5.75
N THR A 109 5.24 -1.70 -4.85
CA THR A 109 4.73 -0.34 -5.11
C THR A 109 5.72 0.52 -5.90
N ASP A 110 7.00 0.54 -5.50
CA ASP A 110 8.05 1.33 -6.15
C ASP A 110 8.20 1.01 -7.65
N ASN A 111 8.07 -0.28 -8.01
CA ASN A 111 8.15 -0.71 -9.41
C ASN A 111 6.96 -0.20 -10.23
N ARG A 112 5.74 -0.18 -9.65
CA ARG A 112 4.55 0.39 -10.31
C ARG A 112 4.67 1.89 -10.47
N GLN A 113 5.13 2.59 -9.44
CA GLN A 113 5.35 4.04 -9.50
C GLN A 113 6.29 4.40 -10.65
N ALA A 114 7.43 3.74 -10.76
CA ALA A 114 8.40 3.98 -11.83
C ALA A 114 7.80 3.70 -13.23
N GLN A 115 7.01 2.63 -13.35
CA GLN A 115 6.33 2.28 -14.59
C GLN A 115 5.28 3.33 -15.00
N TYR A 116 4.45 3.80 -14.07
CA TYR A 116 3.44 4.82 -14.33
C TYR A 116 4.08 6.16 -14.70
N GLN A 117 5.16 6.53 -14.00
CA GLN A 117 5.91 7.74 -14.34
C GLN A 117 6.47 7.68 -15.77
N GLN A 118 7.01 6.53 -16.19
CA GLN A 118 7.48 6.35 -17.56
C GLN A 118 6.34 6.47 -18.59
N TRP A 119 5.20 5.87 -18.34
CA TRP A 119 4.05 5.93 -19.26
C TRP A 119 3.49 7.35 -19.40
N LEU A 120 3.23 8.01 -18.29
CA LEU A 120 2.62 9.33 -18.26
C LEU A 120 3.58 10.42 -18.78
N SER A 121 4.85 10.39 -18.40
CA SER A 121 5.88 11.30 -18.93
C SER A 121 6.12 11.11 -20.44
N GLY A 122 5.89 9.91 -20.95
CA GLY A 122 5.98 9.58 -22.38
C GLY A 122 4.72 9.92 -23.18
N GLY A 123 3.70 10.51 -22.56
CA GLY A 123 2.44 10.86 -23.24
C GLY A 123 1.64 9.63 -23.72
N ARG A 124 1.79 8.47 -23.05
CA ARG A 124 1.06 7.26 -23.43
C ARG A 124 -0.43 7.42 -23.20
N GLN A 125 -1.24 7.05 -24.17
CA GLN A 125 -2.71 7.14 -24.09
C GLN A 125 -3.35 5.99 -23.30
N GLU A 126 -2.64 4.90 -23.09
CA GLU A 126 -3.08 3.73 -22.32
C GLU A 126 -2.00 3.29 -21.31
N PRO A 127 -2.39 2.78 -20.14
CA PRO A 127 -3.75 2.57 -19.62
C PRO A 127 -4.55 3.86 -19.42
N THR A 128 -5.90 3.76 -19.50
CA THR A 128 -6.82 4.89 -19.25
C THR A 128 -6.97 5.17 -17.76
N LEU A 129 -7.04 4.12 -16.96
CA LEU A 129 -7.19 4.16 -15.51
C LEU A 129 -5.96 3.57 -14.82
N LEU A 130 -5.59 4.16 -13.69
CA LEU A 130 -4.41 3.78 -12.93
C LEU A 130 -4.77 3.67 -11.46
N MET A 131 -4.50 2.51 -10.87
CA MET A 131 -4.55 2.31 -9.42
C MET A 131 -3.29 2.92 -8.80
N MET A 132 -3.42 4.05 -8.15
CA MET A 132 -2.32 4.86 -7.67
C MET A 132 -2.27 4.90 -6.14
N ASP A 133 -1.12 4.63 -5.58
CA ASP A 133 -0.90 4.69 -4.13
C ASP A 133 -1.04 6.13 -3.60
N SER A 134 -1.66 6.28 -2.44
CA SER A 134 -1.89 7.57 -1.78
C SER A 134 -0.61 8.37 -1.53
N GLY A 135 0.52 7.72 -1.36
CA GLY A 135 1.80 8.37 -1.07
C GLY A 135 2.46 9.03 -2.28
N TRP A 136 2.11 8.62 -3.50
CA TRP A 136 2.70 9.19 -4.71
C TRP A 136 1.71 9.83 -5.67
N THR A 137 0.44 9.92 -5.30
CA THR A 137 -0.58 10.64 -6.08
C THR A 137 -0.22 12.12 -6.23
N ILE A 138 0.10 12.82 -5.13
CA ILE A 138 0.46 14.25 -5.16
C ILE A 138 1.69 14.53 -6.06
N PRO A 139 2.81 13.82 -5.99
CA PRO A 139 3.89 13.97 -6.97
C PRO A 139 3.49 13.88 -8.44
N PHE A 140 2.49 13.07 -8.79
CA PHE A 140 1.96 13.01 -10.16
C PHE A 140 1.03 14.17 -10.49
N ILE A 141 0.24 14.65 -9.53
CA ILE A 141 -0.59 15.87 -9.67
C ILE A 141 0.28 17.07 -10.00
N GLU A 142 1.30 17.32 -9.19
CA GLU A 142 2.20 18.47 -9.35
C GLU A 142 2.99 18.48 -10.67
N ARG A 143 3.08 17.30 -11.33
CA ARG A 143 3.68 17.15 -12.66
C ARG A 143 2.66 17.22 -13.80
N ASN A 144 1.39 17.54 -13.52
CA ASN A 144 0.28 17.52 -14.48
C ASN A 144 0.12 16.16 -15.19
N GLN A 145 0.32 15.07 -14.46
CA GLN A 145 0.25 13.70 -14.99
C GLN A 145 -1.07 13.00 -14.70
N LEU A 146 -2.02 13.67 -14.06
CA LEU A 146 -3.35 13.14 -13.75
C LEU A 146 -4.45 14.09 -14.25
N GLN A 147 -5.59 13.49 -14.65
CA GLN A 147 -6.79 14.25 -14.99
C GLN A 147 -7.35 14.92 -13.72
N ASN A 148 -7.64 16.20 -13.80
CA ASN A 148 -8.33 16.95 -12.74
C ASN A 148 -9.80 16.53 -12.72
N LEU A 149 -10.19 15.74 -11.71
CA LEU A 149 -11.56 15.23 -11.60
C LEU A 149 -12.56 16.31 -11.21
N SER A 150 -12.16 17.28 -10.38
CA SER A 150 -13.04 18.39 -9.98
C SER A 150 -13.48 19.25 -11.17
N LYS A 151 -12.62 19.43 -12.17
CA LYS A 151 -12.94 20.20 -13.38
C LYS A 151 -13.56 19.35 -14.50
N SER A 152 -13.31 18.05 -14.47
CA SER A 152 -13.67 17.16 -15.58
C SER A 152 -14.95 16.38 -15.36
N LEU A 153 -15.34 16.13 -14.10
CA LEU A 153 -16.52 15.35 -13.75
C LEU A 153 -17.66 16.26 -13.23
N PRO A 154 -18.91 15.77 -13.22
CA PRO A 154 -20.01 16.46 -12.56
C PRO A 154 -19.74 16.68 -11.07
N SER A 155 -20.11 17.85 -10.55
CA SER A 155 -19.90 18.21 -9.15
C SER A 155 -20.55 17.22 -8.16
N GLU A 156 -21.66 16.58 -8.54
CA GLU A 156 -22.31 15.58 -7.70
C GLU A 156 -21.43 14.36 -7.44
N MET A 157 -20.61 13.99 -8.43
CA MET A 157 -19.68 12.85 -8.27
C MET A 157 -18.50 13.21 -7.36
N THR A 158 -17.95 14.40 -7.50
CA THR A 158 -16.80 14.84 -6.70
C THR A 158 -17.20 15.21 -5.27
N SER A 159 -18.35 15.87 -5.08
CA SER A 159 -18.89 16.15 -3.73
C SER A 159 -19.19 14.87 -2.95
N ALA A 160 -19.74 13.84 -3.58
CA ALA A 160 -19.98 12.57 -2.91
C ALA A 160 -18.68 11.94 -2.38
N ILE A 161 -17.56 12.08 -3.12
CA ILE A 161 -16.25 11.63 -2.66
C ILE A 161 -15.78 12.49 -1.46
N GLU A 162 -15.89 13.80 -1.56
CA GLU A 162 -15.39 14.74 -0.57
C GLU A 162 -16.16 14.69 0.76
N ASP A 163 -17.48 14.47 0.68
CA ASP A 163 -18.38 14.54 1.84
C ASP A 163 -18.56 13.19 2.54
N GLU A 164 -18.42 12.07 1.82
CA GLU A 164 -18.82 10.74 2.32
C GLU A 164 -17.64 9.78 2.56
N TYR A 165 -16.44 10.09 2.01
CA TYR A 165 -15.30 9.18 2.11
C TYR A 165 -14.39 9.58 3.29
N PHE A 166 -13.51 8.68 3.71
CA PHE A 166 -12.52 9.00 4.74
C PHE A 166 -11.71 10.24 4.36
N GLU A 167 -11.75 11.28 5.19
CA GLU A 167 -11.06 12.56 4.96
C GLU A 167 -9.57 12.37 4.69
N ALA A 168 -8.92 11.49 5.46
CA ALA A 168 -7.51 11.17 5.29
C ALA A 168 -7.20 10.62 3.89
N SER A 169 -8.07 9.78 3.31
CA SER A 169 -7.90 9.27 1.95
C SER A 169 -8.17 10.33 0.90
N VAL A 170 -9.21 11.15 1.09
CA VAL A 170 -9.54 12.25 0.17
C VAL A 170 -8.41 13.28 0.13
N SER A 171 -7.82 13.62 1.27
CA SER A 171 -6.72 14.61 1.37
C SER A 171 -5.49 14.20 0.54
N THR A 172 -5.21 12.88 0.42
CA THR A 172 -4.08 12.37 -0.38
C THR A 172 -4.37 12.30 -1.88
N ALA A 173 -5.62 12.56 -2.29
CA ALA A 173 -6.06 12.61 -3.68
C ALA A 173 -6.26 14.03 -4.22
N LYS A 174 -6.02 15.05 -3.38
CA LYS A 174 -6.16 16.46 -3.73
C LYS A 174 -4.81 17.12 -4.06
N GLY A 175 -4.84 18.01 -5.05
CA GLY A 175 -3.71 18.87 -5.35
C GLY A 175 -3.59 20.06 -4.39
N SER A 176 -2.51 20.83 -4.54
CA SER A 176 -2.28 22.09 -3.79
C SER A 176 -3.32 23.18 -4.11
N ASP A 177 -4.02 23.05 -5.25
CA ASP A 177 -5.15 23.87 -5.67
C ASP A 177 -6.47 23.53 -4.94
N GLY A 178 -6.50 22.43 -4.19
CA GLY A 178 -7.68 21.90 -3.52
C GLY A 178 -8.57 21.03 -4.41
N ASP A 179 -8.26 20.90 -5.69
CA ASP A 179 -9.00 20.06 -6.64
C ASP A 179 -8.70 18.58 -6.43
N LEU A 180 -9.67 17.72 -6.73
CA LEU A 180 -9.59 16.27 -6.65
C LEU A 180 -9.04 15.69 -7.96
N TYR A 181 -8.05 14.80 -7.87
CA TYR A 181 -7.41 14.12 -9.00
C TYR A 181 -7.54 12.59 -8.95
N GLY A 182 -8.01 12.06 -7.84
CA GLY A 182 -8.22 10.63 -7.65
C GLY A 182 -9.48 10.34 -6.84
N GLN A 183 -10.16 9.25 -7.18
CA GLN A 183 -11.23 8.70 -6.35
C GLN A 183 -10.62 7.65 -5.42
N PRO A 184 -10.68 7.78 -4.09
CA PRO A 184 -10.26 6.71 -3.21
C PRO A 184 -10.98 5.40 -3.53
N LEU A 185 -10.21 4.34 -3.79
CA LEU A 185 -10.72 2.98 -3.98
C LEU A 185 -10.94 2.32 -2.63
N PHE A 186 -9.95 2.41 -1.78
CA PHE A 186 -9.99 1.95 -0.41
C PHE A 186 -8.89 2.63 0.41
N PRO A 187 -9.16 2.97 1.67
CA PRO A 187 -8.13 3.20 2.67
C PRO A 187 -7.56 1.83 3.07
N ASP A 188 -6.29 1.76 3.39
CA ASP A 188 -5.66 0.53 3.84
C ASP A 188 -5.07 0.77 5.23
N PHE A 189 -5.60 0.07 6.22
CA PHE A 189 -5.19 0.20 7.62
C PHE A 189 -4.63 -1.14 8.06
N PRO A 190 -3.34 -1.24 8.37
CA PRO A 190 -2.81 -2.49 8.87
C PRO A 190 -3.30 -2.79 10.28
N THR A 191 -3.30 -4.07 10.57
CA THR A 191 -3.65 -4.61 11.88
C THR A 191 -2.67 -5.67 12.30
N MET A 192 -2.66 -5.98 13.58
CA MET A 192 -2.01 -7.15 14.11
C MET A 192 -2.96 -8.34 13.99
N GLN A 193 -2.48 -9.42 13.36
CA GLN A 193 -3.18 -10.70 13.24
C GLN A 193 -2.51 -11.71 14.14
N TYR A 194 -3.26 -12.60 14.78
CA TYR A 194 -2.70 -13.57 15.72
C TYR A 194 -3.47 -14.89 15.75
N ARG A 195 -2.81 -15.94 16.25
CA ARG A 195 -3.30 -17.31 16.38
C ARG A 195 -3.90 -17.51 17.77
N LYS A 196 -5.26 -17.43 17.86
CA LYS A 196 -6.00 -17.65 19.11
C LYS A 196 -5.75 -19.02 19.71
N ASP A 197 -5.69 -20.08 18.88
CA ASP A 197 -5.40 -21.43 19.33
C ASP A 197 -4.04 -21.56 20.04
N LEU A 198 -2.99 -20.90 19.49
CA LEU A 198 -1.67 -20.91 20.10
C LEU A 198 -1.62 -20.08 21.39
N LEU A 199 -2.36 -18.98 21.43
CA LEU A 199 -2.45 -18.14 22.63
C LEU A 199 -3.28 -18.81 23.74
N ARG A 200 -4.32 -19.56 23.39
CA ARG A 200 -5.05 -20.40 24.38
C ARG A 200 -4.14 -21.45 25.02
N ASN A 201 -3.20 -22.02 24.28
CA ASN A 201 -2.20 -22.93 24.86
C ASN A 201 -1.29 -22.23 25.90
N ALA A 202 -1.11 -20.92 25.76
CA ALA A 202 -0.39 -20.08 26.74
C ALA A 202 -1.27 -19.58 27.89
N GLY A 203 -2.58 -19.88 27.88
CA GLY A 203 -3.51 -19.55 28.95
C GLY A 203 -4.38 -18.33 28.70
N TYR A 204 -4.29 -17.70 27.55
CA TYR A 204 -5.16 -16.58 27.16
C TYR A 204 -6.56 -17.06 26.77
N THR A 205 -7.56 -16.20 26.95
CA THR A 205 -8.98 -16.52 26.83
C THR A 205 -9.69 -15.68 25.78
N ASP A 206 -10.92 -16.04 25.44
CA ASP A 206 -11.73 -15.26 24.50
C ASP A 206 -12.03 -13.84 25.04
N GLU A 207 -12.10 -13.64 26.38
CA GLU A 207 -12.25 -12.33 26.99
C GLU A 207 -11.04 -11.42 26.72
N ASP A 208 -9.81 -11.99 26.73
CA ASP A 208 -8.60 -11.27 26.34
C ASP A 208 -8.67 -10.85 24.87
N PHE A 209 -9.09 -11.75 23.98
CA PHE A 209 -9.17 -11.47 22.53
C PHE A 209 -10.24 -10.43 22.21
N ASP A 210 -11.38 -10.44 22.89
CA ASP A 210 -12.43 -9.43 22.75
C ASP A 210 -11.93 -8.03 23.20
N THR A 211 -11.15 -7.98 24.27
CA THR A 211 -10.52 -6.75 24.74
C THR A 211 -9.49 -6.23 23.75
N TRP A 212 -8.59 -7.09 23.28
CA TRP A 212 -7.54 -6.69 22.32
C TRP A 212 -8.10 -6.20 20.98
N ALA A 213 -9.24 -6.72 20.56
CA ALA A 213 -9.87 -6.32 19.30
C ALA A 213 -10.18 -4.81 19.24
N THR A 214 -10.41 -4.15 20.37
CA THR A 214 -10.79 -2.74 20.42
C THR A 214 -9.83 -1.84 21.20
N GLU A 215 -9.13 -2.38 22.19
CA GLU A 215 -8.23 -1.60 23.05
C GLU A 215 -6.76 -1.72 22.65
N SER A 216 -6.39 -2.79 21.91
CA SER A 216 -5.01 -3.15 21.64
C SER A 216 -4.21 -3.43 22.92
N MET A 217 -2.90 -3.23 22.91
CA MET A 217 -2.03 -3.40 24.08
C MET A 217 -0.72 -2.61 23.93
N SER A 218 0.08 -2.54 25.00
CA SER A 218 1.43 -1.99 24.92
C SER A 218 2.38 -2.91 24.15
N TRP A 219 3.47 -2.37 23.55
CA TRP A 219 4.54 -3.18 22.98
C TRP A 219 5.22 -4.07 24.03
N GLU A 220 5.23 -3.66 25.31
CA GLU A 220 5.75 -4.46 26.43
C GLU A 220 4.90 -5.73 26.59
N ASP A 221 3.57 -5.58 26.73
CA ASP A 221 2.64 -6.70 26.83
C ASP A 221 2.66 -7.57 25.59
N PHE A 222 2.63 -6.97 24.40
CA PHE A 222 2.71 -7.70 23.14
C PHE A 222 3.93 -8.60 23.07
N SER A 223 5.09 -8.07 23.42
CA SER A 223 6.35 -8.83 23.36
C SER A 223 6.39 -9.97 24.40
N ARG A 224 5.90 -9.70 25.61
CA ARG A 224 5.79 -10.70 26.68
C ARG A 224 4.81 -11.81 26.32
N ILE A 225 3.59 -11.46 25.89
CA ILE A 225 2.54 -12.40 25.49
C ILE A 225 3.01 -13.28 24.33
N THR A 226 3.64 -12.68 23.32
CA THR A 226 4.22 -13.41 22.20
C THR A 226 5.27 -14.40 22.64
N LYS A 227 6.14 -14.04 23.58
CA LYS A 227 7.17 -14.92 24.12
C LYS A 227 6.60 -16.08 24.91
N GLU A 228 5.62 -15.82 25.77
CA GLU A 228 4.89 -16.86 26.52
C GLU A 228 4.20 -17.85 25.57
N ALA A 229 3.60 -17.35 24.48
CA ALA A 229 2.99 -18.21 23.47
C ALA A 229 4.03 -19.03 22.70
N MET A 230 5.23 -18.51 22.40
CA MET A 230 6.32 -19.29 21.81
C MET A 230 6.79 -20.42 22.75
N GLU A 231 6.87 -20.14 24.06
CA GLU A 231 7.29 -21.12 25.06
C GLU A 231 6.24 -22.25 25.23
N ALA A 232 4.95 -21.91 25.09
CA ALA A 232 3.85 -22.88 25.15
C ALA A 232 3.70 -23.71 23.86
N ASN A 233 4.27 -23.28 22.73
CA ASN A 233 4.12 -23.90 21.41
C ASN A 233 5.49 -24.09 20.75
N SER A 234 6.26 -25.06 21.22
CA SER A 234 7.66 -25.29 20.81
C SER A 234 7.86 -25.62 19.32
N ASP A 235 6.79 -26.00 18.62
CA ASP A 235 6.81 -26.34 17.19
C ASP A 235 6.67 -25.08 16.30
N VAL A 236 6.28 -23.94 16.87
CA VAL A 236 6.15 -22.68 16.15
C VAL A 236 7.51 -21.98 16.04
N ARG A 237 7.85 -21.58 14.84
CA ARG A 237 9.19 -21.07 14.54
C ARG A 237 9.39 -19.61 14.91
N TYR A 238 8.35 -18.77 14.74
CA TYR A 238 8.44 -17.32 14.89
C TYR A 238 7.35 -16.79 15.82
N GLY A 239 7.71 -15.86 16.69
CA GLY A 239 6.73 -15.14 17.49
C GLY A 239 6.01 -14.08 16.68
N TYR A 240 6.76 -13.22 15.97
CA TYR A 240 6.23 -12.08 15.26
C TYR A 240 6.85 -11.92 13.86
N THR A 241 6.02 -11.64 12.86
CA THR A 241 6.41 -11.40 11.46
C THR A 241 5.84 -10.08 10.96
N PHE A 242 6.67 -9.28 10.28
CA PHE A 242 6.35 -7.95 9.76
C PHE A 242 7.28 -7.58 8.60
N GLN A 243 7.13 -6.38 8.02
CA GLN A 243 7.88 -5.90 6.87
C GLN A 243 8.95 -4.91 7.29
N ALA A 244 10.23 -5.23 7.08
CA ALA A 244 11.34 -4.32 7.40
C ALA A 244 12.44 -4.28 6.32
N ASN A 245 12.13 -4.69 5.07
CA ASN A 245 13.05 -4.53 3.95
C ASN A 245 13.26 -3.03 3.63
N VAL A 246 14.32 -2.72 2.90
CA VAL A 246 14.57 -1.36 2.36
C VAL A 246 13.66 -1.14 1.16
N TYR A 247 12.53 -0.52 1.38
CA TYR A 247 11.51 -0.16 0.37
C TYR A 247 10.53 0.85 0.96
N GLU A 248 9.63 1.40 0.14
CA GLU A 248 8.67 2.39 0.60
C GLU A 248 7.80 1.89 1.77
N GLY A 249 7.38 0.61 1.77
CA GLY A 249 6.55 0.04 2.83
C GLY A 249 7.16 0.15 4.24
N LEU A 250 8.49 0.11 4.38
CA LEU A 250 9.13 0.35 5.68
C LEU A 250 8.95 1.81 6.12
N SER A 251 9.25 2.76 5.25
CA SER A 251 9.21 4.18 5.60
C SER A 251 7.79 4.73 5.73
N CYS A 252 6.87 4.32 4.83
CA CYS A 252 5.50 4.82 4.88
C CYS A 252 4.68 4.23 6.01
N CYS A 253 4.98 2.98 6.37
CA CYS A 253 4.03 2.13 7.03
C CYS A 253 4.62 1.51 8.29
N ASP A 254 5.36 0.41 8.24
CA ASP A 254 5.82 -0.29 9.44
C ASP A 254 6.60 0.63 10.40
N PHE A 255 7.58 1.39 9.90
CA PHE A 255 8.33 2.29 10.77
C PHE A 255 7.53 3.54 11.17
N ASN A 256 6.63 4.02 10.31
CA ASN A 256 5.71 5.09 10.68
C ASN A 256 4.82 4.68 11.86
N GLU A 257 4.31 3.43 11.88
CA GLU A 257 3.55 2.87 12.99
C GLU A 257 4.40 2.75 14.26
N PHE A 258 5.58 2.15 14.16
CA PHE A 258 6.47 2.02 15.31
C PHE A 258 6.79 3.38 15.91
N MET A 259 7.22 4.33 15.09
CA MET A 259 7.62 5.67 15.52
C MET A 259 6.45 6.45 16.13
N THR A 260 5.31 6.48 15.45
CA THR A 260 4.14 7.24 15.92
C THR A 260 3.48 6.61 17.13
N SER A 261 3.53 5.28 17.29
CA SER A 261 3.06 4.60 18.50
C SER A 261 3.85 4.96 19.75
N TYR A 262 5.09 5.45 19.60
CA TYR A 262 5.91 6.04 20.68
C TYR A 262 5.76 7.56 20.78
N GLY A 263 4.86 8.18 20.05
CA GLY A 263 4.64 9.63 20.09
C GLY A 263 5.63 10.44 19.26
N GLY A 264 6.40 9.79 18.38
CA GLY A 264 7.36 10.42 17.47
C GLY A 264 6.75 10.83 16.13
N ALA A 265 7.53 11.57 15.32
CA ALA A 265 7.15 11.99 13.98
C ALA A 265 8.38 12.26 13.11
N TYR A 266 8.23 12.21 11.78
CA TYR A 266 9.30 12.56 10.83
C TYR A 266 9.59 14.07 10.81
N PHE A 267 8.52 14.89 10.80
CA PHE A 267 8.59 16.34 10.59
C PHE A 267 7.79 17.15 11.65
N GLY A 268 7.78 16.69 12.89
CA GLY A 268 6.91 17.25 13.92
C GLY A 268 5.47 16.74 13.83
N GLY A 269 4.47 17.46 14.21
CA GLY A 269 3.09 16.98 14.25
C GLY A 269 2.43 16.78 12.86
N ARG A 270 1.15 16.40 12.87
CA ARG A 270 0.33 16.13 11.67
C ARG A 270 0.27 17.30 10.69
N ASP A 271 0.33 18.54 11.18
CA ASP A 271 0.28 19.76 10.37
C ASP A 271 1.40 19.83 9.31
N ASN A 272 2.50 19.11 9.55
CA ASN A 272 3.65 19.10 8.65
C ASN A 272 3.64 17.94 7.63
N LEU A 273 2.63 17.09 7.63
CA LEU A 273 2.57 15.93 6.71
C LEU A 273 2.36 16.35 5.25
N PHE A 274 1.62 17.43 5.02
CA PHE A 274 1.28 17.95 3.69
C PHE A 274 2.11 19.16 3.25
N GLY A 275 3.07 19.62 4.05
CA GLY A 275 3.91 20.77 3.79
C GLY A 275 3.78 21.86 4.86
N PRO A 276 4.26 23.07 4.59
CA PRO A 276 5.03 23.45 3.41
C PRO A 276 6.42 22.80 3.37
N VAL A 277 6.86 22.39 2.20
CA VAL A 277 8.22 21.85 2.02
C VAL A 277 9.26 22.97 2.15
N GLY A 278 10.46 22.63 2.63
CA GLY A 278 11.58 23.55 2.78
C GLY A 278 11.71 24.21 4.16
N ASP A 279 10.66 24.20 4.97
CA ASP A 279 10.63 24.84 6.32
C ASP A 279 10.09 23.89 7.42
N ARG A 280 9.97 22.60 7.13
CA ARG A 280 9.51 21.62 8.13
C ARG A 280 10.63 21.24 9.10
N PRO A 281 10.34 21.12 10.41
CA PRO A 281 11.33 20.58 11.35
C PRO A 281 11.57 19.10 11.05
N VAL A 282 12.82 18.65 11.03
CA VAL A 282 13.18 17.22 10.95
C VAL A 282 13.39 16.70 12.35
N THR A 283 12.53 15.77 12.80
CA THR A 283 12.44 15.31 14.19
C THR A 283 12.81 13.84 14.40
N VAL A 284 13.43 13.22 13.39
CA VAL A 284 13.77 11.79 13.38
C VAL A 284 14.81 11.38 14.42
N ASP A 285 15.60 12.31 14.97
CA ASP A 285 16.62 12.05 16.00
C ASP A 285 16.12 12.21 17.43
N GLU A 286 14.81 12.39 17.62
CA GLU A 286 14.20 12.54 18.93
C GLU A 286 14.01 11.20 19.67
N GLU A 287 13.96 11.24 20.99
CA GLU A 287 13.87 10.06 21.83
C GLU A 287 12.70 9.10 21.49
N PRO A 288 11.47 9.56 21.18
CA PRO A 288 10.39 8.67 20.76
C PRO A 288 10.74 7.84 19.53
N VAL A 289 11.44 8.43 18.56
CA VAL A 289 11.88 7.74 17.32
C VAL A 289 12.99 6.73 17.64
N LEU A 290 13.95 7.11 18.49
CA LEU A 290 15.02 6.22 18.93
C LEU A 290 14.47 5.03 19.71
N ASN A 291 13.46 5.23 20.56
CA ASN A 291 12.81 4.15 21.32
C ASN A 291 12.08 3.17 20.41
N ALA A 292 11.42 3.64 19.37
CA ALA A 292 10.81 2.76 18.37
C ALA A 292 11.85 1.84 17.69
N ILE A 293 13.02 2.38 17.32
CA ILE A 293 14.11 1.59 16.74
C ILE A 293 14.67 0.59 17.75
N ARG A 294 14.91 1.03 18.99
CA ARG A 294 15.41 0.17 20.07
C ARG A 294 14.43 -0.96 20.39
N MET A 295 13.12 -0.68 20.38
CA MET A 295 12.07 -1.69 20.52
C MET A 295 12.22 -2.76 19.44
N VAL A 296 12.24 -2.39 18.15
CA VAL A 296 12.36 -3.36 17.04
C VAL A 296 13.67 -4.14 17.13
N ARG A 297 14.79 -3.49 17.49
CA ARG A 297 16.08 -4.17 17.73
C ARG A 297 15.95 -5.22 18.83
N THR A 298 15.25 -4.91 19.91
CA THR A 298 15.04 -5.84 21.01
C THR A 298 14.19 -7.04 20.54
N LEU A 299 13.09 -6.79 19.84
CA LEU A 299 12.23 -7.85 19.29
C LEU A 299 13.02 -8.85 18.41
N ILE A 300 13.99 -8.37 17.64
CA ILE A 300 14.81 -9.19 16.74
C ILE A 300 16.01 -9.81 17.47
N HIS A 301 16.82 -9.00 18.13
CA HIS A 301 18.14 -9.41 18.63
C HIS A 301 18.16 -9.78 20.13
N GLY A 302 17.12 -9.40 20.87
CA GLY A 302 16.96 -9.68 22.30
C GLY A 302 17.53 -8.61 23.21
N GLU A 303 17.29 -8.80 24.50
CA GLU A 303 17.67 -7.89 25.59
C GLU A 303 19.20 -7.77 25.78
N GLY A 304 19.97 -8.66 25.17
CA GLY A 304 21.43 -8.60 25.15
C GLY A 304 22.02 -7.66 24.10
N ASP A 305 21.20 -7.03 23.24
CA ASP A 305 21.67 -5.98 22.33
C ASP A 305 22.03 -4.72 23.12
N GLU A 306 23.15 -4.07 22.78
CA GLU A 306 23.63 -2.85 23.48
C GLU A 306 22.61 -1.71 23.44
N HIS A 307 21.74 -1.70 22.42
CA HIS A 307 20.68 -0.70 22.24
C HIS A 307 19.29 -1.31 22.41
N SER A 308 19.14 -2.33 23.25
CA SER A 308 17.83 -2.87 23.61
C SER A 308 17.02 -1.84 24.40
N LEU A 309 15.70 -1.88 24.26
CA LEU A 309 14.75 -1.09 25.04
C LEU A 309 14.32 -1.89 26.28
N GLU A 310 14.45 -1.29 27.46
CA GLU A 310 13.99 -1.88 28.72
C GLU A 310 12.46 -2.11 28.68
N GLY A 311 11.99 -3.19 29.26
CA GLY A 311 10.56 -3.59 29.27
C GLY A 311 10.16 -4.46 28.06
N ILE A 312 10.91 -4.45 26.98
CA ILE A 312 10.61 -5.23 25.78
C ILE A 312 11.25 -6.62 25.86
N THR A 313 10.43 -7.65 25.70
CA THR A 313 10.90 -9.04 25.63
C THR A 313 11.37 -9.36 24.20
N GLY A 314 12.58 -9.89 24.09
CA GLY A 314 13.24 -10.01 22.80
C GLY A 314 13.26 -11.42 22.19
N LYS A 315 13.86 -11.51 20.99
CA LYS A 315 13.98 -12.74 20.20
C LYS A 315 12.63 -13.40 19.87
N ILE A 316 11.66 -12.57 19.54
CA ILE A 316 10.35 -13.01 19.07
C ILE A 316 10.20 -12.84 17.55
N ALA A 317 11.01 -11.98 16.92
CA ALA A 317 11.03 -11.80 15.48
C ALA A 317 12.35 -12.32 14.87
N PRO A 318 12.31 -12.96 13.68
CA PRO A 318 13.54 -13.41 13.01
C PRO A 318 14.28 -12.24 12.33
N GLU A 319 15.61 -12.31 12.22
CA GLU A 319 16.38 -11.35 11.43
C GLU A 319 15.94 -11.26 9.96
N ALA A 320 15.28 -12.28 9.44
CA ALA A 320 14.78 -12.32 8.07
C ALA A 320 13.73 -11.22 7.79
N VAL A 321 13.04 -10.66 8.80
CA VAL A 321 12.10 -9.54 8.63
C VAL A 321 12.77 -8.33 7.97
N LEU A 322 14.08 -8.15 8.17
CA LEU A 322 14.89 -7.09 7.57
C LEU A 322 15.01 -7.17 6.02
N GLN A 323 14.53 -8.27 5.44
CA GLN A 323 14.50 -8.49 3.99
C GLN A 323 13.09 -8.81 3.47
N TRP A 324 12.07 -8.78 4.35
CA TRP A 324 10.72 -9.12 3.97
C TRP A 324 9.88 -7.89 3.61
N THR A 325 9.09 -8.05 2.57
CA THR A 325 7.95 -7.23 2.20
C THR A 325 6.65 -7.96 2.58
N GLU A 326 5.49 -7.55 2.09
CA GLU A 326 4.18 -8.06 2.49
C GLU A 326 4.06 -9.58 2.34
N GLU A 327 4.29 -10.12 1.15
CA GLU A 327 4.12 -11.55 0.89
C GLU A 327 5.17 -12.45 1.57
N PRO A 328 6.48 -12.12 1.56
CA PRO A 328 7.47 -12.87 2.32
C PRO A 328 7.21 -12.91 3.82
N SER A 329 6.64 -11.86 4.42
CA SER A 329 6.30 -11.84 5.85
C SER A 329 4.99 -12.58 6.16
N ARG A 330 4.01 -12.55 5.22
CA ARG A 330 2.72 -13.24 5.38
C ARG A 330 2.85 -14.76 5.31
N LYS A 331 3.64 -15.27 4.36
CA LYS A 331 3.74 -16.72 4.10
C LYS A 331 4.09 -17.56 5.33
N PRO A 332 5.06 -17.20 6.20
CA PRO A 332 5.31 -17.94 7.42
C PRO A 332 4.11 -17.96 8.37
N PHE A 333 3.38 -16.84 8.50
CA PHE A 333 2.17 -16.80 9.33
C PHE A 333 1.06 -17.67 8.73
N THR A 334 0.71 -17.48 7.46
CA THR A 334 -0.30 -18.29 6.76
C THR A 334 0.03 -19.78 6.79
N GLY A 335 1.32 -20.12 6.72
CA GLY A 335 1.82 -21.52 6.82
C GLY A 335 1.79 -22.11 8.22
N GLY A 336 1.43 -21.35 9.25
CA GLY A 336 1.36 -21.82 10.64
C GLY A 336 2.67 -21.69 11.43
N ASP A 337 3.72 -21.13 10.85
CA ASP A 337 5.05 -21.01 11.45
C ASP A 337 5.19 -19.78 12.39
N ALA A 338 4.16 -18.92 12.52
CA ALA A 338 4.21 -17.72 13.34
C ALA A 338 2.94 -17.53 14.19
N ILE A 339 3.08 -16.80 15.31
CA ILE A 339 2.01 -16.54 16.28
C ILE A 339 1.33 -15.20 15.99
N MET A 340 2.12 -14.16 15.76
CA MET A 340 1.70 -12.79 15.50
C MET A 340 2.19 -12.33 14.14
N HIS A 341 1.38 -11.51 13.47
CA HIS A 341 1.68 -10.99 12.13
C HIS A 341 1.10 -9.60 11.93
N ARG A 342 1.91 -8.66 11.47
CA ARG A 342 1.43 -7.36 11.02
C ARG A 342 1.18 -7.43 9.51
N ASN A 343 -0.04 -7.10 9.07
CA ASN A 343 -0.31 -6.94 7.64
C ASN A 343 -1.60 -6.14 7.39
N TRP A 344 -1.86 -5.91 6.11
CA TRP A 344 -3.02 -5.22 5.56
C TRP A 344 -4.28 -6.10 5.57
N PRO A 345 -5.50 -5.53 5.46
CA PRO A 345 -6.76 -6.26 5.53
C PRO A 345 -6.91 -7.41 4.52
N TYR A 346 -6.31 -7.34 3.33
CA TYR A 346 -6.35 -8.45 2.38
C TYR A 346 -5.84 -9.77 2.98
N SER A 347 -4.86 -9.69 3.87
CA SER A 347 -4.30 -10.88 4.51
C SER A 347 -5.24 -11.49 5.54
N ILE A 348 -6.19 -10.69 6.09
CA ILE A 348 -7.24 -11.19 6.97
C ILE A 348 -8.13 -12.17 6.21
N VAL A 349 -8.53 -11.82 4.99
CA VAL A 349 -9.35 -12.70 4.15
C VAL A 349 -8.65 -14.03 3.88
N ILE A 350 -7.35 -13.98 3.60
CA ILE A 350 -6.54 -15.18 3.33
C ILE A 350 -6.35 -16.02 4.62
N ASN A 351 -5.91 -15.38 5.70
CA ASN A 351 -5.55 -16.05 6.94
C ASN A 351 -6.79 -16.52 7.74
N GLY A 352 -7.92 -15.85 7.59
CA GLY A 352 -9.18 -16.21 8.26
C GLY A 352 -10.09 -17.12 7.43
N ALA A 353 -9.66 -17.57 6.26
CA ALA A 353 -10.40 -18.56 5.48
C ALA A 353 -10.51 -19.89 6.25
N GLU A 354 -11.63 -20.59 6.03
CA GLU A 354 -11.80 -21.91 6.63
C GLU A 354 -10.77 -22.91 6.04
N PRO A 355 -10.14 -23.73 6.88
CA PRO A 355 -9.23 -24.78 6.41
C PRO A 355 -9.97 -25.75 5.49
N THR A 356 -9.55 -25.89 4.25
CA THR A 356 -10.14 -26.86 3.31
C THR A 356 -9.12 -27.93 2.96
N ALA A 357 -9.61 -29.18 2.76
CA ALA A 357 -8.77 -30.31 2.36
C ALA A 357 -8.24 -30.19 0.90
N GLU A 358 -8.76 -29.23 0.13
CA GLU A 358 -8.45 -29.05 -1.30
C GLU A 358 -7.42 -27.94 -1.56
N ASN A 359 -7.17 -27.07 -0.59
CA ASN A 359 -6.20 -25.99 -0.72
C ASN A 359 -4.98 -26.25 0.17
N ASP A 360 -3.78 -26.24 -0.41
CA ASP A 360 -2.50 -26.15 0.32
C ASP A 360 -2.36 -24.81 1.11
N GLN A 361 -3.38 -23.92 1.04
CA GLN A 361 -3.46 -22.69 1.82
C GLN A 361 -4.25 -22.97 3.10
N THR A 362 -3.53 -22.99 4.20
CA THR A 362 -4.08 -23.18 5.55
C THR A 362 -4.59 -21.82 6.06
N GLY A 363 -5.91 -21.57 5.91
CA GLY A 363 -6.57 -20.53 6.69
C GLY A 363 -6.75 -21.04 8.14
N PHE A 364 -7.01 -20.10 9.07
CA PHE A 364 -7.19 -20.42 10.50
C PHE A 364 -8.66 -20.36 10.95
N GLY A 365 -9.57 -20.00 10.06
CA GLY A 365 -10.99 -19.88 10.38
C GLY A 365 -11.22 -18.95 11.57
N GLU A 366 -11.95 -19.43 12.58
CA GLU A 366 -12.25 -18.69 13.81
C GLU A 366 -11.05 -18.54 14.77
N ASP A 367 -9.98 -19.30 14.57
CA ASP A 367 -8.75 -19.18 15.36
C ASP A 367 -7.85 -18.02 14.90
N LEU A 368 -8.19 -17.32 13.80
CA LEU A 368 -7.60 -16.03 13.51
C LEU A 368 -8.15 -14.99 14.50
N GLY A 369 -7.27 -14.22 15.13
CA GLY A 369 -7.58 -12.99 15.85
C GLY A 369 -7.02 -11.77 15.13
N VAL A 370 -7.68 -10.63 15.29
CA VAL A 370 -7.26 -9.34 14.73
C VAL A 370 -7.39 -8.27 15.80
N MET A 371 -6.37 -7.43 15.94
CA MET A 371 -6.38 -6.29 16.86
C MET A 371 -5.67 -5.09 16.22
N PRO A 372 -5.92 -3.85 16.70
CA PRO A 372 -5.14 -2.68 16.30
C PRO A 372 -3.65 -2.86 16.65
N ILE A 373 -2.79 -2.05 16.01
CA ILE A 373 -1.35 -2.07 16.25
C ILE A 373 -1.04 -1.75 17.73
N PRO A 374 -0.12 -2.46 18.41
CA PRO A 374 0.33 -2.13 19.76
C PRO A 374 1.01 -0.75 19.84
N TYR A 375 1.12 -0.19 21.04
CA TYR A 375 1.66 1.16 21.24
C TYR A 375 2.70 1.22 22.36
N GLY A 376 3.59 2.23 22.27
CA GLY A 376 4.63 2.47 23.28
C GLY A 376 4.22 3.50 24.34
N VAL A 377 3.36 4.46 23.95
CA VAL A 377 2.81 5.49 24.86
C VAL A 377 1.34 5.74 24.53
N THR A 378 0.59 6.21 25.49
CA THR A 378 -0.80 6.65 25.26
C THR A 378 -0.85 7.96 24.46
N PRO A 379 -2.01 8.33 23.85
CA PRO A 379 -2.14 9.62 23.17
C PRO A 379 -1.86 10.82 24.06
N ASP A 380 -2.20 10.75 25.37
CA ASP A 380 -1.98 11.83 26.33
C ASP A 380 -0.50 12.01 26.72
N GLU A 381 0.32 10.97 26.56
CA GLU A 381 1.76 10.97 26.81
C GLU A 381 2.57 11.28 25.55
N ALA A 382 1.94 11.25 24.38
CA ALA A 382 2.61 11.46 23.11
C ALA A 382 3.14 12.89 22.97
N LYS A 383 4.31 13.02 22.36
CA LYS A 383 4.92 14.33 22.12
C LYS A 383 4.16 15.17 21.09
N TYR A 384 3.60 14.52 20.08
CA TYR A 384 2.90 15.17 18.98
C TYR A 384 1.43 14.76 18.96
N GLU A 385 0.53 15.71 18.77
CA GLU A 385 -0.90 15.47 18.66
C GLU A 385 -1.20 14.48 17.52
N GLY A 386 -2.09 13.53 17.79
CA GLY A 386 -2.48 12.47 16.84
C GLY A 386 -1.47 11.34 16.70
N THR A 387 -0.47 11.28 17.61
CA THR A 387 0.44 10.15 17.78
C THR A 387 0.23 9.50 19.15
N GLY A 388 0.87 8.37 19.42
CA GLY A 388 0.58 7.55 20.61
C GLY A 388 -0.72 6.75 20.47
N GLY A 389 -0.89 5.74 21.31
CA GLY A 389 -2.01 4.79 21.19
C GLY A 389 -1.89 3.87 19.96
N PRO A 390 -2.98 3.18 19.59
CA PRO A 390 -2.98 2.15 18.54
C PRO A 390 -3.00 2.75 17.13
N VAL A 391 -1.97 3.49 16.77
CA VAL A 391 -1.83 4.17 15.48
C VAL A 391 -1.62 3.15 14.36
N ALA A 392 -2.40 3.27 13.30
CA ALA A 392 -2.19 2.54 12.05
C ALA A 392 -1.65 3.47 10.95
N ALA A 393 -0.74 3.01 10.12
CA ALA A 393 -0.38 3.77 8.93
C ALA A 393 -1.57 3.85 7.98
N LEU A 394 -1.83 5.04 7.42
CA LEU A 394 -2.73 5.14 6.28
C LEU A 394 -1.96 4.75 5.02
N GLY A 395 -2.25 3.57 4.52
CA GLY A 395 -2.01 3.18 3.15
C GLY A 395 -3.11 3.74 2.26
N GLY A 396 -3.54 2.95 1.28
CA GLY A 396 -4.68 3.30 0.46
C GLY A 396 -4.31 3.60 -0.98
N TRP A 397 -5.33 3.49 -1.80
CA TRP A 397 -5.20 3.53 -3.24
C TRP A 397 -6.31 4.37 -3.86
N HIS A 398 -5.94 5.10 -4.90
CA HIS A 398 -6.86 5.91 -5.67
C HIS A 398 -7.04 5.36 -7.08
N MET A 399 -8.24 5.46 -7.59
CA MET A 399 -8.47 5.39 -9.03
C MET A 399 -8.19 6.77 -9.62
N THR A 400 -7.22 6.84 -10.52
CA THR A 400 -6.87 8.05 -11.24
C THR A 400 -7.04 7.86 -12.74
N MET A 401 -7.18 8.95 -13.48
CA MET A 401 -7.38 8.93 -14.93
C MET A 401 -6.17 9.53 -15.64
N ASN A 402 -5.72 8.84 -16.68
CA ASN A 402 -4.64 9.28 -17.56
C ASN A 402 -5.10 10.49 -18.41
N PRO A 403 -4.47 11.67 -18.28
CA PRO A 403 -4.86 12.85 -19.06
C PRO A 403 -4.62 12.70 -20.56
N ASN A 404 -3.71 11.79 -20.96
CA ASN A 404 -3.39 11.53 -22.37
C ASN A 404 -4.37 10.54 -23.04
N ALA A 405 -5.31 9.94 -22.29
CA ALA A 405 -6.30 9.02 -22.86
C ALA A 405 -7.24 9.74 -23.84
N THR A 406 -7.71 9.05 -24.87
CA THR A 406 -8.63 9.64 -25.85
C THR A 406 -9.96 10.00 -25.19
N SER A 407 -10.67 11.01 -25.74
CA SER A 407 -11.97 11.47 -25.22
C SER A 407 -12.99 10.33 -25.06
N LYS A 408 -13.04 9.38 -26.00
CA LYS A 408 -13.92 8.20 -25.93
C LYS A 408 -13.56 7.28 -24.75
N LYS A 409 -12.28 7.04 -24.53
CA LYS A 409 -11.80 6.23 -23.39
C LYS A 409 -12.09 6.93 -22.06
N LYS A 410 -11.90 8.26 -21.98
CA LYS A 410 -12.26 9.06 -20.80
C LYS A 410 -13.76 9.00 -20.53
N GLN A 411 -14.61 9.13 -21.56
CA GLN A 411 -16.07 9.00 -21.45
C GLN A 411 -16.48 7.64 -20.85
N ALA A 412 -15.92 6.53 -21.35
CA ALA A 412 -16.17 5.20 -20.80
C ALA A 412 -15.62 5.05 -19.38
N ALA A 413 -14.46 5.63 -19.08
CA ALA A 413 -13.86 5.62 -17.74
C ALA A 413 -14.74 6.31 -16.69
N VAL A 414 -15.49 7.36 -17.06
CA VAL A 414 -16.46 8.00 -16.14
C VAL A 414 -17.53 7.00 -15.68
N GLN A 415 -17.99 6.09 -16.55
CA GLN A 415 -18.95 5.07 -16.15
C GLN A 415 -18.34 4.06 -15.17
N VAL A 416 -17.04 3.77 -15.31
CA VAL A 416 -16.30 2.95 -14.32
C VAL A 416 -16.22 3.67 -12.98
N PHE A 417 -15.90 4.97 -12.94
CA PHE A 417 -15.93 5.76 -11.71
C PHE A 417 -17.30 5.73 -11.02
N LYS A 418 -18.39 5.91 -11.80
CA LYS A 418 -19.76 5.83 -11.26
C LYS A 418 -20.06 4.46 -10.66
N ALA A 419 -19.71 3.37 -11.34
CA ALA A 419 -19.89 2.03 -10.80
C ALA A 419 -19.10 1.80 -9.53
N MET A 420 -17.85 2.30 -9.42
CA MET A 420 -17.00 2.18 -8.23
C MET A 420 -17.50 3.04 -7.06
N GLN A 421 -18.27 4.09 -7.29
CA GLN A 421 -18.92 4.86 -6.22
C GLN A 421 -20.16 4.16 -5.64
N ASN A 422 -20.67 3.14 -6.30
CA ASN A 422 -21.83 2.39 -5.81
C ASN A 422 -21.46 1.61 -4.55
N GLU A 423 -22.30 1.72 -3.51
CA GLU A 423 -22.12 1.01 -2.22
C GLU A 423 -22.03 -0.51 -2.41
N GLN A 424 -22.78 -1.06 -3.37
CA GLN A 424 -22.75 -2.48 -3.70
C GLN A 424 -21.33 -2.90 -4.13
N PHE A 425 -20.70 -2.15 -5.06
CA PHE A 425 -19.34 -2.43 -5.51
C PHE A 425 -18.34 -2.37 -4.35
N GLN A 426 -18.43 -1.35 -3.50
CA GLN A 426 -17.50 -1.18 -2.38
C GLN A 426 -17.60 -2.35 -1.38
N LEU A 427 -18.79 -2.87 -1.13
CA LEU A 427 -19.00 -4.04 -0.28
C LEU A 427 -18.63 -5.36 -0.97
N ASP A 428 -18.81 -5.47 -2.29
CA ASP A 428 -18.32 -6.62 -3.06
C ASP A 428 -16.78 -6.68 -3.02
N MET A 429 -16.09 -5.53 -3.12
CA MET A 429 -14.62 -5.48 -3.02
C MET A 429 -14.10 -5.83 -1.63
N LEU A 430 -14.86 -5.52 -0.57
CA LEU A 430 -14.55 -5.99 0.79
C LEU A 430 -14.59 -7.52 0.87
N GLU A 431 -15.56 -8.15 0.19
CA GLU A 431 -15.71 -9.61 0.15
C GLU A 431 -14.66 -10.28 -0.75
N ILE A 432 -14.44 -9.75 -1.96
CA ILE A 432 -13.58 -10.37 -2.99
C ILE A 432 -12.11 -10.34 -2.60
N ILE A 433 -11.59 -9.18 -2.17
CA ILE A 433 -10.16 -8.99 -1.92
C ILE A 433 -9.85 -8.22 -0.63
N GLY A 434 -10.83 -7.99 0.24
CA GLY A 434 -10.63 -7.34 1.53
C GLY A 434 -10.34 -5.84 1.44
N TRP A 435 -10.78 -5.15 0.39
CA TRP A 435 -10.69 -3.70 0.32
C TRP A 435 -11.67 -3.05 1.28
N ILE A 436 -11.16 -2.30 2.23
CA ILE A 436 -12.01 -1.52 3.15
C ILE A 436 -12.79 -0.48 2.34
N PRO A 437 -14.11 -0.41 2.46
CA PRO A 437 -14.90 0.62 1.79
C PRO A 437 -14.37 2.02 2.10
N PRO A 438 -14.21 2.90 1.10
CA PRO A 438 -13.77 4.27 1.34
C PRO A 438 -14.81 5.13 2.08
N ARG A 439 -16.09 4.68 2.12
CA ARG A 439 -17.16 5.26 2.95
C ARG A 439 -17.19 4.60 4.32
N PRO A 440 -16.84 5.31 5.42
CA PRO A 440 -16.83 4.74 6.77
C PRO A 440 -18.20 4.22 7.22
N SER A 441 -19.30 4.84 6.76
CA SER A 441 -20.66 4.40 7.08
C SER A 441 -20.98 2.95 6.64
N LEU A 442 -20.33 2.47 5.59
CA LEU A 442 -20.54 1.10 5.10
C LEU A 442 -19.98 0.04 6.05
N LEU A 443 -18.95 0.36 6.85
CA LEU A 443 -18.41 -0.56 7.85
C LEU A 443 -19.39 -0.85 8.99
N GLU A 444 -20.41 0.00 9.18
CA GLU A 444 -21.45 -0.19 10.18
C GLU A 444 -22.67 -0.94 9.66
N SER A 445 -22.74 -1.16 8.35
CA SER A 445 -23.86 -1.81 7.70
C SER A 445 -24.00 -3.28 8.11
N ASP A 446 -25.24 -3.77 8.17
CA ASP A 446 -25.50 -5.19 8.43
C ASP A 446 -24.87 -6.09 7.35
N ARG A 447 -24.74 -5.58 6.12
CA ARG A 447 -24.09 -6.30 5.03
C ARG A 447 -22.60 -6.47 5.26
N ALA A 448 -21.87 -5.42 5.68
CA ALA A 448 -20.46 -5.53 6.00
C ALA A 448 -20.20 -6.57 7.10
N LYS A 449 -21.06 -6.60 8.14
CA LYS A 449 -20.97 -7.59 9.23
C LYS A 449 -21.19 -9.03 8.75
N GLN A 450 -21.90 -9.23 7.64
CA GLN A 450 -22.16 -10.54 7.06
C GLN A 450 -21.13 -10.97 6.01
N VAL A 451 -20.19 -10.08 5.64
CA VAL A 451 -19.10 -10.44 4.73
C VAL A 451 -18.27 -11.56 5.36
N PRO A 452 -18.07 -12.68 4.65
CA PRO A 452 -17.30 -13.80 5.17
C PRO A 452 -15.91 -13.36 5.63
N VAL A 453 -15.43 -13.95 6.70
CA VAL A 453 -14.12 -13.70 7.30
C VAL A 453 -13.96 -12.28 7.84
N ILE A 454 -13.82 -11.26 6.97
CA ILE A 454 -13.44 -9.90 7.37
C ILE A 454 -14.53 -9.20 8.20
N GLY A 455 -15.80 -9.57 7.99
CA GLY A 455 -16.93 -9.05 8.77
C GLY A 455 -16.83 -9.31 10.27
N ARG A 456 -16.06 -10.32 10.70
CA ARG A 456 -15.78 -10.65 12.11
C ARG A 456 -14.88 -9.61 12.80
N TYR A 457 -14.13 -8.80 12.03
CA TYR A 457 -13.03 -7.94 12.53
C TYR A 457 -13.26 -6.45 12.30
N LEU A 458 -14.50 -6.05 11.96
CA LEU A 458 -14.84 -4.65 11.65
C LEU A 458 -14.55 -3.71 12.82
N ASP A 459 -14.67 -4.16 14.06
CA ASP A 459 -14.41 -3.31 15.22
C ASP A 459 -12.92 -2.98 15.35
N ALA A 460 -12.03 -3.95 15.17
CA ALA A 460 -10.58 -3.70 15.11
C ALA A 460 -10.19 -2.80 13.93
N LEU A 461 -10.81 -3.01 12.76
CA LEU A 461 -10.59 -2.20 11.56
C LEU A 461 -11.08 -0.76 11.74
N LYS A 462 -12.19 -0.53 12.45
CA LYS A 462 -12.66 0.82 12.81
C LYS A 462 -11.68 1.54 13.73
N VAL A 463 -11.16 0.85 14.74
CA VAL A 463 -10.14 1.44 15.62
C VAL A 463 -8.90 1.82 14.82
N ALA A 464 -8.41 0.93 13.95
CA ALA A 464 -7.28 1.21 13.06
C ALA A 464 -7.56 2.42 12.15
N GLY A 465 -8.75 2.48 11.53
CA GLY A 465 -9.13 3.59 10.66
C GLY A 465 -9.25 4.94 11.39
N ASN A 466 -9.83 4.94 12.59
CA ASN A 466 -9.98 6.16 13.41
C ASN A 466 -8.63 6.70 13.91
N ASN A 467 -7.62 5.84 14.03
CA ASN A 467 -6.27 6.20 14.46
C ASN A 467 -5.27 6.19 13.28
N ALA A 468 -5.77 6.24 12.05
CA ALA A 468 -4.90 6.21 10.88
C ALA A 468 -4.11 7.52 10.74
N ILE A 469 -2.81 7.38 10.46
CA ILE A 469 -1.90 8.49 10.20
C ILE A 469 -1.26 8.32 8.82
N PRO A 470 -1.41 9.31 7.91
CA PRO A 470 -0.72 9.25 6.63
C PRO A 470 0.80 9.43 6.80
N ARG A 471 1.54 8.89 5.84
CA ARG A 471 2.94 9.28 5.62
C ARG A 471 3.01 10.78 5.24
N PRO A 472 4.19 11.42 5.25
CA PRO A 472 4.34 12.73 4.64
C PRO A 472 3.97 12.70 3.15
N VAL A 473 2.95 13.46 2.74
CA VAL A 473 2.42 13.45 1.37
C VAL A 473 2.84 14.74 0.67
N THR A 474 4.07 14.77 0.17
CA THR A 474 4.67 15.92 -0.51
C THR A 474 5.47 15.48 -1.74
N VAL A 475 5.79 16.43 -2.63
CA VAL A 475 6.64 16.16 -3.81
C VAL A 475 8.04 15.63 -3.46
N LEU A 476 8.50 15.83 -2.23
CA LEU A 476 9.80 15.37 -1.75
C LEU A 476 9.76 13.95 -1.21
N TRP A 477 8.58 13.43 -0.87
CA TRP A 477 8.44 12.13 -0.22
C TRP A 477 9.17 10.98 -0.93
N PRO A 478 9.12 10.84 -2.28
CA PRO A 478 9.82 9.74 -2.94
C PRO A 478 11.35 9.73 -2.71
N GLN A 479 11.96 10.91 -2.52
CA GLN A 479 13.37 11.01 -2.19
C GLN A 479 13.63 10.75 -0.70
N GLN A 480 12.75 11.23 0.16
CA GLN A 480 12.84 11.08 1.62
C GLN A 480 12.60 9.63 2.04
N SER A 481 11.59 8.98 1.48
CA SER A 481 11.20 7.60 1.75
C SER A 481 12.38 6.61 1.63
N GLY A 482 13.14 6.68 0.53
CA GLY A 482 14.31 5.83 0.32
C GLY A 482 15.43 6.07 1.35
N LYS A 483 15.60 7.32 1.84
CA LYS A 483 16.59 7.61 2.90
C LYS A 483 16.14 7.10 4.25
N ILE A 484 14.85 7.27 4.56
CA ILE A 484 14.26 6.77 5.80
C ILE A 484 14.38 5.25 5.87
N SER A 485 13.91 4.53 4.84
CA SER A 485 13.94 3.07 4.86
C SER A 485 15.36 2.51 4.96
N GLN A 486 16.34 3.13 4.28
CA GLN A 486 17.74 2.69 4.35
C GLN A 486 18.34 2.88 5.74
N GLU A 487 18.22 4.08 6.35
CA GLU A 487 18.84 4.36 7.66
C GLU A 487 18.12 3.62 8.79
N VAL A 488 16.82 3.48 8.71
CA VAL A 488 16.03 2.69 9.67
C VAL A 488 16.42 1.21 9.61
N ASN A 489 16.49 0.62 8.41
CA ASN A 489 16.93 -0.76 8.25
C ASN A 489 18.37 -0.96 8.74
N ASN A 490 19.31 -0.06 8.41
CA ASN A 490 20.68 -0.10 8.93
C ASN A 490 20.73 -0.12 10.46
N ALA A 491 19.88 0.69 11.13
CA ALA A 491 19.81 0.72 12.60
C ALA A 491 19.22 -0.58 13.16
N MET A 492 18.13 -1.09 12.57
CA MET A 492 17.51 -2.35 12.96
C MET A 492 18.43 -3.55 12.74
N ALA A 493 19.22 -3.55 11.67
CA ALA A 493 20.19 -4.60 11.30
C ALA A 493 21.50 -4.55 12.13
N ARG A 494 21.68 -3.58 13.02
CA ARG A 494 22.92 -3.33 13.79
C ARG A 494 24.11 -2.89 12.94
N GLU A 495 23.88 -2.42 11.71
CA GLU A 495 24.94 -1.82 10.89
C GLU A 495 25.34 -0.43 11.37
N LYS A 496 24.39 0.27 12.02
CA LYS A 496 24.59 1.54 12.73
C LYS A 496 23.95 1.51 14.11
N THR A 497 24.42 2.37 15.03
CA THR A 497 23.65 2.64 16.24
C THR A 497 22.39 3.44 15.91
N PRO A 498 21.30 3.35 16.70
CA PRO A 498 20.09 4.13 16.45
C PRO A 498 20.37 5.64 16.35
N GLU A 499 21.20 6.18 17.25
CA GLU A 499 21.56 7.59 17.28
C GLU A 499 22.34 8.02 16.03
N LYS A 500 23.30 7.18 15.59
CA LYS A 500 24.09 7.48 14.39
C LYS A 500 23.24 7.44 13.13
N ALA A 501 22.39 6.43 12.97
CA ALA A 501 21.50 6.29 11.83
C ALA A 501 20.52 7.47 11.75
N MET A 502 19.91 7.85 12.86
CA MET A 502 18.95 8.94 12.89
C MET A 502 19.59 10.32 12.73
N SER A 503 20.81 10.52 13.23
CA SER A 503 21.58 11.75 12.97
C SER A 503 21.97 11.88 11.47
N ASP A 504 22.35 10.76 10.84
CA ASP A 504 22.64 10.74 9.40
C ASP A 504 21.38 11.01 8.59
N LEU A 505 20.26 10.36 8.95
CA LEU A 505 18.96 10.57 8.33
C LEU A 505 18.51 12.01 8.43
N LYS A 506 18.59 12.61 9.64
CA LYS A 506 18.24 14.02 9.85
C LYS A 506 18.97 14.92 8.89
N SER A 507 20.29 14.77 8.79
CA SER A 507 21.12 15.58 7.89
C SER A 507 20.72 15.41 6.42
N GLN A 508 20.35 14.19 6.00
CA GLN A 508 19.90 13.91 4.64
C GLN A 508 18.52 14.54 4.36
N LEU A 509 17.58 14.43 5.31
CA LEU A 509 16.24 15.01 5.16
C LEU A 509 16.28 16.54 5.16
N GLU A 510 17.07 17.17 6.04
CA GLU A 510 17.29 18.62 6.06
C GLU A 510 17.88 19.12 4.73
N GLN A 511 18.82 18.38 4.13
CA GLN A 511 19.37 18.71 2.82
C GLN A 511 18.31 18.63 1.71
N ILE A 512 17.44 17.61 1.74
CA ILE A 512 16.34 17.46 0.78
C ILE A 512 15.35 18.62 0.93
N GLU A 513 14.94 18.98 2.16
CA GLU A 513 14.06 20.12 2.43
C GLU A 513 14.66 21.42 1.90
N GLN A 514 15.92 21.71 2.21
CA GLN A 514 16.62 22.91 1.75
C GLN A 514 16.75 23.00 0.22
N SER A 515 16.76 21.87 -0.48
CA SER A 515 16.87 21.87 -1.95
C SER A 515 15.57 22.27 -2.67
N ALA A 516 14.45 22.32 -1.95
CA ALA A 516 13.12 22.66 -2.45
C ALA A 516 12.65 24.06 -1.98
N ALA A 517 13.38 24.70 -1.05
CA ALA A 517 13.16 26.06 -0.60
C ALA A 517 13.83 27.05 -1.61
#